data_63c7dc96154bb5d130fb47280b894feb
#
_entry.id   63c7dc96154bb5d130fb47280b894feb
#
_cell.length_a   1.000
_cell.length_b   1.000
_cell.length_c   1.000
_cell.angle_alpha   90.00
_cell.angle_beta   90.00
_cell.angle_gamma   90.00
#
_symmetry.space_group_name_H-M   'P 1'
#
loop_
_entity.id
_entity.type
_entity.pdbx_description
1 polymer ?
#
loop_
_entity_poly.entity_id
_entity_poly.type
_entity_poly.pdbx_seq_one_letter_code
_entity_poly.pdbx_strand_id
1 'polypeptide(L)'
;MRVTTEERGAWRLEGEGGAQIGTRLKENLESPAVGDWVKADEAGTICEILPRKSRFIRKSAGRTGEAQTVAANIDIALLVMALNRDFSIRRMERYLALAWESGAQPAVVLTKADLCPEYVERALEAERNAPGEPV
;
A
#
# COMPACT_ATOMS: atom_id res chain seq x y z
N MET A 1 -8.30 15.77 -6.58
CA MET A 1 -7.19 15.86 -5.59
C MET A 1 -6.84 14.47 -5.10
N ARG A 2 -5.61 14.26 -4.76
CA ARG A 2 -5.13 12.96 -4.29
C ARG A 2 -4.88 12.99 -2.78
N VAL A 3 -5.30 11.94 -2.08
CA VAL A 3 -5.04 11.78 -0.65
C VAL A 3 -3.57 11.40 -0.46
N THR A 4 -2.83 12.23 0.25
CA THR A 4 -1.39 12.01 0.50
C THR A 4 -1.10 11.59 1.94
N THR A 5 -1.96 11.96 2.87
CA THR A 5 -1.80 11.60 4.28
C THR A 5 -3.17 11.44 4.92
N GLU A 6 -3.30 10.48 5.83
CA GLU A 6 -4.47 10.30 6.66
C GLU A 6 -4.06 10.40 8.12
N GLU A 7 -4.73 11.29 8.86
CA GLU A 7 -4.57 11.42 10.30
C GLU A 7 -5.96 11.52 10.93
N ARG A 8 -6.16 10.87 12.03
CA ARG A 8 -7.37 10.86 12.87
C ARG A 8 -8.56 11.72 12.39
N GLY A 9 -9.28 11.23 11.38
CA GLY A 9 -10.46 11.92 10.86
C GLY A 9 -10.17 13.11 9.94
N ALA A 10 -8.94 13.25 9.48
CA ALA A 10 -8.56 14.28 8.52
C ALA A 10 -7.66 13.70 7.44
N TRP A 11 -7.78 14.22 6.23
CA TRP A 11 -7.01 13.80 5.08
C TRP A 11 -6.35 14.99 4.42
N ARG A 12 -5.05 14.87 4.14
CA ARG A 12 -4.35 15.87 3.34
C ARG A 12 -4.58 15.54 1.87
N LEU A 13 -5.09 16.53 1.13
CA LEU A 13 -5.41 16.41 -0.28
C LEU A 13 -4.48 17.32 -1.07
N GLU A 14 -3.89 16.81 -2.14
CA GLU A 14 -3.03 17.60 -3.02
C GLU A 14 -3.50 17.50 -4.47
N GLY A 15 -3.44 18.63 -5.19
CA GLY A 15 -3.81 18.72 -6.58
C GLY A 15 -3.18 19.95 -7.23
N GLU A 16 -3.56 20.23 -8.47
CA GLU A 16 -3.00 21.34 -9.25
C GLU A 16 -3.17 22.71 -8.57
N GLY A 17 -4.25 22.87 -7.79
CA GLY A 17 -4.54 24.11 -7.07
C GLY A 17 -3.85 24.24 -5.71
N GLY A 18 -2.97 23.30 -5.34
CA GLY A 18 -2.29 23.27 -4.06
C GLY A 18 -2.84 22.22 -3.09
N ALA A 19 -2.54 22.39 -1.81
CA ALA A 19 -2.93 21.47 -0.77
C ALA A 19 -4.20 21.94 -0.04
N GLN A 20 -5.03 20.98 0.37
CA GLN A 20 -6.25 21.21 1.13
C GLN A 20 -6.39 20.12 2.19
N ILE A 21 -7.09 20.41 3.28
CA ILE A 21 -7.39 19.41 4.30
C ILE A 21 -8.86 19.05 4.23
N GLY A 22 -9.15 17.77 4.04
CA GLY A 22 -10.49 17.20 4.13
C GLY A 22 -10.77 16.78 5.56
N THR A 23 -11.85 17.28 6.12
CA THR A 23 -12.24 16.99 7.52
C THR A 23 -13.60 16.33 7.63
N ARG A 24 -14.34 16.23 6.54
CA ARG A 24 -15.69 15.67 6.51
C ARG A 24 -15.85 14.76 5.30
N LEU A 25 -16.70 13.77 5.45
CA LEU A 25 -17.09 12.88 4.38
C LEU A 25 -18.57 13.09 4.06
N LYS A 26 -18.89 12.99 2.78
CA LYS A 26 -20.28 12.91 2.36
C LYS A 26 -20.93 11.68 2.99
N GLU A 27 -22.20 11.77 3.36
CA GLU A 27 -22.95 10.67 3.93
C GLU A 27 -22.85 9.40 3.07
N ASN A 28 -22.66 8.25 3.72
CA ASN A 28 -22.52 6.94 3.09
C ASN A 28 -21.27 6.76 2.22
N LEU A 29 -20.30 7.66 2.33
CA LEU A 29 -19.03 7.51 1.62
C LEU A 29 -18.06 6.67 2.44
N GLU A 30 -17.40 5.71 1.78
CA GLU A 30 -16.31 4.95 2.37
C GLU A 30 -15.16 5.87 2.77
N SER A 31 -14.41 5.53 3.82
CA SER A 31 -13.23 6.29 4.21
C SER A 31 -12.17 6.27 3.12
N PRO A 32 -11.68 7.45 2.69
CA PRO A 32 -10.57 7.49 1.74
C PRO A 32 -9.29 6.91 2.33
N ALA A 33 -8.48 6.33 1.47
CA ALA A 33 -7.15 5.82 1.82
C ALA A 33 -6.07 6.64 1.14
N VAL A 34 -4.86 6.58 1.65
CA VAL A 34 -3.71 7.21 0.99
C VAL A 34 -3.59 6.67 -0.44
N GLY A 35 -3.44 7.57 -1.39
CA GLY A 35 -3.40 7.26 -2.82
C GLY A 35 -4.73 7.43 -3.56
N ASP A 36 -5.85 7.54 -2.85
CA ASP A 36 -7.14 7.78 -3.48
C ASP A 36 -7.19 9.12 -4.21
N TRP A 37 -7.88 9.14 -5.33
CA TRP A 37 -8.28 10.36 -6.00
C TRP A 37 -9.69 10.70 -5.56
N VAL A 38 -9.88 11.93 -5.10
CA VAL A 38 -11.16 12.36 -4.52
C VAL A 38 -11.58 13.71 -5.10
N LYS A 39 -12.88 13.96 -5.01
CA LYS A 39 -13.46 15.27 -5.24
C LYS A 39 -13.87 15.85 -3.89
N ALA A 40 -13.38 17.04 -3.59
CA ALA A 40 -13.69 17.75 -2.35
C ALA A 40 -14.18 19.16 -2.68
N ASP A 41 -15.07 19.67 -1.82
CA ASP A 41 -15.54 21.05 -1.93
C ASP A 41 -14.61 22.02 -1.18
N GLU A 42 -14.91 23.30 -1.27
CA GLU A 42 -14.11 24.35 -0.62
C GLU A 42 -14.20 24.30 0.91
N ALA A 43 -15.25 23.69 1.45
CA ALA A 43 -15.42 23.57 2.89
C ALA A 43 -14.65 22.38 3.49
N GLY A 44 -13.96 21.61 2.67
CA GLY A 44 -13.20 20.45 3.12
C GLY A 44 -14.03 19.17 3.25
N THR A 45 -15.17 19.09 2.57
CA THR A 45 -15.98 17.88 2.51
C THR A 45 -15.57 17.06 1.30
N ILE A 46 -15.17 15.81 1.53
CA ILE A 46 -14.86 14.86 0.46
C ILE A 46 -16.18 14.28 -0.03
N CYS A 47 -16.49 14.52 -1.30
CA CYS A 47 -17.79 14.20 -1.89
C CYS A 47 -17.79 12.90 -2.68
N GLU A 48 -16.64 12.52 -3.24
CA GLU A 48 -16.53 11.36 -4.11
C GLU A 48 -15.13 10.78 -4.08
N ILE A 49 -15.04 9.46 -4.11
CA ILE A 49 -13.78 8.73 -4.32
C ILE A 49 -13.83 8.14 -5.73
N LEU A 50 -12.84 8.49 -6.54
CA LEU A 50 -12.77 8.00 -7.92
C LEU A 50 -12.41 6.52 -7.96
N PRO A 51 -12.74 5.79 -9.05
CA PRO A 51 -12.42 4.38 -9.16
C PRO A 51 -10.94 4.09 -8.93
N ARG A 52 -10.66 3.06 -8.16
CA ARG A 52 -9.30 2.66 -7.79
C ARG A 52 -8.70 1.69 -8.81
N LYS A 53 -7.42 1.89 -9.16
CA LYS A 53 -6.67 0.93 -9.99
C LYS A 53 -6.19 -0.26 -9.18
N SER A 54 -5.84 -0.03 -7.94
CA SER A 54 -5.38 -1.05 -7.00
C SER A 54 -5.82 -0.70 -5.59
N ARG A 55 -5.86 -1.70 -4.72
CA ARG A 55 -6.30 -1.52 -3.35
C ARG A 55 -5.64 -2.53 -2.42
N PHE A 56 -4.93 -2.04 -1.41
CA PHE A 56 -4.40 -2.87 -0.35
C PHE A 56 -5.36 -2.88 0.84
N ILE A 57 -5.80 -4.06 1.23
CA ILE A 57 -6.74 -4.26 2.32
C ILE A 57 -6.02 -4.94 3.46
N ARG A 58 -6.25 -4.43 4.66
CA ARG A 58 -5.82 -5.07 5.89
C ARG A 58 -7.05 -5.43 6.71
N LYS A 59 -7.14 -6.68 7.14
CA LYS A 59 -8.16 -7.08 8.10
C LYS A 59 -7.75 -6.54 9.45
N SER A 60 -8.66 -5.80 10.08
CA SER A 60 -8.44 -5.34 11.44
C SER A 60 -8.28 -6.53 12.38
N ALA A 61 -7.25 -6.51 13.21
CA ALA A 61 -7.08 -7.48 14.29
C ALA A 61 -8.08 -7.27 15.42
N GLY A 62 -8.99 -6.31 15.27
CA GLY A 62 -9.99 -5.97 16.27
C GLY A 62 -11.21 -6.88 16.24
N ARG A 63 -12.13 -6.62 17.16
CA ARG A 63 -13.33 -7.44 17.39
C ARG A 63 -14.30 -7.48 16.22
N THR A 64 -14.23 -6.54 15.29
CA THR A 64 -15.17 -6.43 14.17
C THR A 64 -14.76 -7.22 12.93
N GLY A 65 -13.49 -7.60 12.81
CA GLY A 65 -12.99 -8.32 11.64
C GLY A 65 -13.17 -7.58 10.32
N GLU A 66 -13.48 -6.28 10.36
CA GLU A 66 -13.71 -5.49 9.17
C GLU A 66 -12.42 -5.28 8.37
N ALA A 67 -12.53 -5.44 7.05
CA ALA A 67 -11.46 -5.14 6.13
C ALA A 67 -11.31 -3.63 5.98
N GLN A 68 -10.09 -3.12 6.12
CA GLN A 68 -9.79 -1.70 5.97
C GLN A 68 -8.84 -1.50 4.81
N THR A 69 -9.16 -0.57 3.93
CA THR A 69 -8.26 -0.18 2.85
C THR A 69 -7.12 0.66 3.43
N VAL A 70 -5.91 0.19 3.26
CA VAL A 70 -4.70 0.85 3.79
C VAL A 70 -4.14 1.84 2.78
N ALA A 71 -4.18 1.47 1.51
CA ALA A 71 -3.66 2.31 0.42
C ALA A 71 -4.39 1.95 -0.88
N ALA A 72 -4.43 2.89 -1.80
CA ALA A 72 -5.08 2.74 -3.10
C ALA A 72 -4.21 3.34 -4.21
N ASN A 73 -4.48 2.93 -5.44
CA ASN A 73 -3.79 3.42 -6.64
C ASN A 73 -2.26 3.26 -6.57
N ILE A 74 -1.83 2.13 -6.05
CA ILE A 74 -0.43 1.75 -5.98
C ILE A 74 -0.06 1.09 -7.30
N ASP A 75 0.96 1.59 -7.98
CA ASP A 75 1.45 1.00 -9.23
C ASP A 75 2.46 -0.12 -8.93
N ILE A 76 3.37 0.14 -8.01
CA ILE A 76 4.42 -0.81 -7.62
C ILE A 76 4.39 -0.99 -6.11
N ALA A 77 4.32 -2.24 -5.66
CA ALA A 77 4.41 -2.60 -4.25
C ALA A 77 5.81 -3.12 -3.95
N LEU A 78 6.54 -2.43 -3.10
CA LEU A 78 7.88 -2.87 -2.68
C LEU A 78 7.74 -3.83 -1.50
N LEU A 79 8.10 -5.08 -1.72
CA LEU A 79 8.10 -6.12 -0.67
C LEU A 79 9.48 -6.14 -0.04
N VAL A 80 9.63 -5.43 1.06
CA VAL A 80 10.93 -5.26 1.72
C VAL A 80 11.15 -6.39 2.71
N MET A 81 12.29 -7.06 2.58
CA MET A 81 12.67 -8.16 3.45
C MET A 81 14.16 -8.06 3.79
N ALA A 82 14.49 -8.16 5.07
CA ALA A 82 15.87 -8.16 5.51
C ALA A 82 16.51 -9.53 5.32
N LEU A 83 17.75 -9.55 4.85
CA LEU A 83 18.56 -10.76 4.69
C LEU A 83 19.18 -11.17 6.03
N ASN A 84 18.35 -11.44 7.02
CA ASN A 84 18.77 -11.87 8.35
C ASN A 84 17.82 -13.00 8.82
N ARG A 85 17.59 -13.11 10.13
CA ARG A 85 16.66 -14.09 10.70
C ARG A 85 15.23 -13.95 10.19
N ASP A 86 14.86 -12.75 9.71
CA ASP A 86 13.52 -12.48 9.22
C ASP A 86 13.34 -12.88 7.76
N PHE A 87 14.40 -13.32 7.07
CA PHE A 87 14.30 -13.81 5.70
C PHE A 87 13.44 -15.08 5.66
N SER A 88 12.35 -15.04 4.90
CA SER A 88 11.43 -16.15 4.77
C SER A 88 10.79 -16.16 3.39
N ILE A 89 11.02 -17.23 2.65
CA ILE A 89 10.42 -17.42 1.32
C ILE A 89 8.89 -17.53 1.43
N ARG A 90 8.36 -18.18 2.47
CA ARG A 90 6.92 -18.29 2.67
C ARG A 90 6.26 -16.93 2.88
N ARG A 91 6.91 -16.06 3.63
CA ARG A 91 6.41 -14.70 3.84
C ARG A 91 6.44 -13.91 2.54
N MET A 92 7.51 -14.05 1.77
CA MET A 92 7.64 -13.41 0.46
C MET A 92 6.52 -13.86 -0.47
N GLU A 93 6.24 -15.15 -0.54
CA GLU A 93 5.16 -15.71 -1.37
C GLU A 93 3.79 -15.16 -0.97
N ARG A 94 3.53 -15.04 0.34
CA ARG A 94 2.27 -14.45 0.82
C ARG A 94 2.15 -12.98 0.42
N TYR A 95 3.22 -12.22 0.52
CA TYR A 95 3.23 -10.80 0.13
C TYR A 95 3.07 -10.64 -1.37
N LEU A 96 3.69 -11.51 -2.16
CA LEU A 96 3.49 -11.52 -3.61
C LEU A 96 2.03 -11.76 -3.97
N ALA A 97 1.38 -12.73 -3.33
CA ALA A 97 -0.04 -13.00 -3.55
C ALA A 97 -0.91 -11.80 -3.19
N LEU A 98 -0.64 -11.14 -2.06
CA LEU A 98 -1.36 -9.94 -1.65
C LEU A 98 -1.18 -8.79 -2.65
N ALA A 99 0.02 -8.59 -3.16
CA ALA A 99 0.30 -7.56 -4.15
C ALA A 99 -0.46 -7.84 -5.45
N TRP A 100 -0.45 -9.06 -5.93
CA TRP A 100 -1.22 -9.45 -7.13
C TRP A 100 -2.72 -9.27 -6.94
N GLU A 101 -3.26 -9.66 -5.79
CA GLU A 101 -4.69 -9.46 -5.48
C GLU A 101 -5.06 -7.98 -5.43
N SER A 102 -4.15 -7.13 -5.01
CA SER A 102 -4.39 -5.69 -4.92
C SER A 102 -4.46 -5.00 -6.28
N GLY A 103 -3.90 -5.60 -7.32
CA GLY A 103 -3.75 -5.00 -8.64
C GLY A 103 -2.44 -4.24 -8.84
N ALA A 104 -1.54 -4.20 -7.85
CA ALA A 104 -0.23 -3.58 -7.98
C ALA A 104 0.79 -4.58 -8.49
N GLN A 105 1.85 -4.08 -9.14
CA GLN A 105 2.97 -4.92 -9.55
C GLN A 105 3.97 -5.04 -8.39
N PRO A 106 4.29 -6.26 -7.94
CA PRO A 106 5.24 -6.42 -6.85
C PRO A 106 6.69 -6.27 -7.31
N ALA A 107 7.53 -5.79 -6.42
CA ALA A 107 8.98 -5.80 -6.55
C ALA A 107 9.58 -6.17 -5.20
N VAL A 108 10.46 -7.16 -5.19
CA VAL A 108 11.10 -7.62 -3.95
C VAL A 108 12.36 -6.83 -3.71
N VAL A 109 12.50 -6.29 -2.50
CA VAL A 109 13.68 -5.55 -2.06
C VAL A 109 14.31 -6.28 -0.88
N LEU A 110 15.54 -6.72 -1.05
CA LEU A 110 16.30 -7.39 -0.01
C LEU A 110 17.25 -6.39 0.64
N THR A 111 17.13 -6.23 1.94
CA THR A 111 17.93 -5.28 2.70
C THR A 111 18.95 -6.00 3.59
N LYS A 112 19.86 -5.23 4.18
CA LYS A 112 20.89 -5.74 5.09
C LYS A 112 21.82 -6.81 4.46
N ALA A 113 22.08 -6.70 3.16
CA ALA A 113 22.95 -7.61 2.45
C ALA A 113 24.38 -7.61 3.01
N ASP A 114 24.83 -6.50 3.54
CA ASP A 114 26.14 -6.33 4.19
C ASP A 114 26.30 -7.18 5.46
N LEU A 115 25.18 -7.53 6.11
CA LEU A 115 25.17 -8.34 7.33
C LEU A 115 24.97 -9.83 7.05
N CYS A 116 24.81 -10.22 5.79
CA CYS A 116 24.55 -11.59 5.41
C CYS A 116 25.66 -12.10 4.46
N PRO A 117 26.56 -13.00 4.92
CA PRO A 117 27.61 -13.56 4.05
C PRO A 117 27.07 -14.32 2.84
N GLU A 118 25.83 -14.81 2.95
CA GLU A 118 25.17 -15.64 1.95
C GLU A 118 24.15 -14.86 1.11
N TYR A 119 24.31 -13.54 1.02
CA TYR A 119 23.30 -12.69 0.39
C TYR A 119 23.04 -13.04 -1.08
N VAL A 120 24.09 -13.45 -1.81
CA VAL A 120 23.95 -13.83 -3.23
C VAL A 120 23.08 -15.07 -3.37
N GLU A 121 23.31 -16.07 -2.54
CA GLU A 121 22.54 -17.32 -2.57
C GLU A 121 21.07 -17.07 -2.21
N ARG A 122 20.82 -16.22 -1.21
CA ARG A 122 19.47 -15.87 -0.80
C ARG A 122 18.75 -15.02 -1.84
N ALA A 123 19.45 -14.14 -2.51
CA ALA A 123 18.90 -13.36 -3.61
C ALA A 123 18.47 -14.26 -4.77
N LEU A 124 19.32 -15.22 -5.14
CA LEU A 124 18.98 -16.20 -6.17
C LEU A 124 17.81 -17.09 -5.79
N GLU A 125 17.71 -17.48 -4.52
CA GLU A 125 16.57 -18.21 -4.01
C GLU A 125 15.28 -17.40 -4.12
N ALA A 126 15.33 -16.11 -3.76
CA ALA A 126 14.21 -15.21 -3.89
C ALA A 126 13.76 -15.06 -5.36
N GLU A 127 14.69 -14.90 -6.29
CA GLU A 127 14.37 -14.83 -7.71
C GLU A 127 13.68 -16.09 -8.23
N ARG A 128 14.12 -17.26 -7.78
CA ARG A 128 13.50 -18.52 -8.19
C ARG A 128 12.08 -18.67 -7.69
N ASN A 129 11.76 -18.11 -6.53
CA ASN A 129 10.43 -18.16 -5.95
C ASN A 129 9.53 -16.97 -6.32
N ALA A 130 10.06 -16.03 -7.10
CA ALA A 130 9.33 -14.87 -7.60
C ALA A 130 9.59 -14.70 -9.10
N PRO A 131 9.27 -15.72 -9.94
CA PRO A 131 9.57 -15.68 -11.37
C PRO A 131 8.83 -14.53 -12.05
N GLY A 132 9.58 -13.76 -12.85
CA GLY A 132 9.03 -12.63 -13.57
C GLY A 132 8.91 -11.35 -12.75
N GLU A 133 9.25 -11.38 -11.47
CA GLU A 133 9.20 -10.21 -10.61
C GLU A 133 10.60 -9.63 -10.36
N PRO A 134 10.75 -8.30 -10.33
CA PRO A 134 12.02 -7.67 -9.96
C PRO A 134 12.42 -7.99 -8.51
N VAL A 135 13.68 -8.24 -8.30
CA VAL A 135 14.28 -8.47 -6.97
C VAL A 135 15.49 -7.55 -6.77
#